data_3ee9e23b57ada9514a1879af3bf204a5
#
_entry.id   3ee9e23b57ada9514a1879af3bf204a5
#
_cell.length_a   1.000
_cell.length_b   1.000
_cell.length_c   1.000
_cell.angle_alpha   90.00
_cell.angle_beta   90.00
_cell.angle_gamma   90.00
#
_symmetry.space_group_name_H-M   'P 1'
#
loop_
_entity.id
_entity.type
_entity.pdbx_description
1 polymer ?
#
loop_
_entity_poly.entity_id
_entity_poly.type
_entity_poly.pdbx_seq_one_letter_code
_entity_poly.pdbx_strand_id
1 'polypeptide(L)'
;MPIFDIEYLFLRLRAKSIGEEVTLGLKPWGCPQNNGELCKFTTEVTINLEEIECKKGKNHSSKIMLDDNVGLMMKYPDISQVGMKGSEIEMGMKVIRSCINMIFTKEETHERDSFTDKELDEFIDSLNSKQMENINNFFETMPTIKHTAKYTCKTCNEKKETTIQGLQSFFG
;
A
#
# COMPACT_ATOMS: atom_id res chain seq x y z
N MET A 1 -10.50 10.33 6.33
CA MET A 1 -9.64 9.40 7.11
C MET A 1 -8.90 8.51 6.13
N PRO A 2 -7.58 8.38 6.21
CA PRO A 2 -6.80 7.51 5.35
C PRO A 2 -7.26 6.05 5.38
N ILE A 3 -7.11 5.34 4.27
CA ILE A 3 -7.54 3.93 4.16
C ILE A 3 -6.83 3.06 5.20
N PHE A 4 -5.53 3.23 5.39
CA PHE A 4 -4.76 2.42 6.34
C PHE A 4 -5.18 2.62 7.81
N ASP A 5 -5.70 3.80 8.18
CA ASP A 5 -6.25 4.03 9.52
C ASP A 5 -7.56 3.26 9.71
N ILE A 6 -8.39 3.21 8.67
CA ILE A 6 -9.64 2.43 8.67
C ILE A 6 -9.33 0.94 8.77
N GLU A 7 -8.38 0.46 7.97
CA GLU A 7 -7.94 -0.93 7.99
C GLU A 7 -7.39 -1.32 9.37
N TYR A 8 -6.56 -0.46 9.96
CA TYR A 8 -6.00 -0.70 11.28
C TYR A 8 -7.07 -0.71 12.38
N LEU A 9 -8.00 0.24 12.33
CA LEU A 9 -9.14 0.27 13.26
C LEU A 9 -9.99 -1.01 13.14
N PHE A 10 -10.29 -1.43 11.91
CA PHE A 10 -11.06 -2.65 11.67
C PHE A 10 -10.34 -3.89 12.22
N LEU A 11 -9.03 -3.99 12.01
CA LEU A 11 -8.20 -5.09 12.52
C LEU A 11 -8.24 -5.14 14.06
N ARG A 12 -8.15 -3.98 14.73
CA ARG A 12 -8.26 -3.89 16.20
C ARG A 12 -9.65 -4.23 16.72
N LEU A 13 -10.70 -3.77 16.05
CA LEU A 13 -12.08 -4.13 16.40
C LEU A 13 -12.31 -5.64 16.23
N ARG A 14 -11.79 -6.24 15.16
CA ARG A 14 -11.87 -7.68 14.92
C ARG A 14 -11.17 -8.47 16.02
N ALA A 15 -9.95 -8.06 16.41
CA ALA A 15 -9.20 -8.70 17.49
C ALA A 15 -9.98 -8.70 18.82
N LYS A 16 -10.64 -7.58 19.15
CA LYS A 16 -11.41 -7.45 20.39
C LYS A 16 -12.78 -8.12 20.37
N SER A 17 -13.42 -8.22 19.20
CA SER A 17 -14.80 -8.74 19.11
C SER A 17 -14.89 -10.24 18.87
N ILE A 18 -13.96 -10.82 18.14
CA ILE A 18 -14.01 -12.23 17.71
C ILE A 18 -12.82 -13.03 18.24
N GLY A 19 -11.69 -12.38 18.46
CA GLY A 19 -10.46 -13.00 18.98
C GLY A 19 -9.21 -12.43 18.32
N GLU A 20 -8.13 -12.55 19.05
CA GLU A 20 -6.83 -11.95 18.70
C GLU A 20 -6.07 -12.77 17.65
N GLU A 21 -6.41 -14.04 17.50
CA GLU A 21 -5.71 -14.94 16.57
C GLU A 21 -6.47 -15.15 15.28
N VAL A 22 -5.73 -15.19 14.18
CA VAL A 22 -6.20 -15.59 12.87
C VAL A 22 -5.27 -16.64 12.28
N THR A 23 -5.83 -17.70 11.71
CA THR A 23 -5.06 -18.76 11.04
C THR A 23 -5.17 -18.57 9.55
N LEU A 24 -4.01 -18.43 8.91
CA LEU A 24 -3.88 -18.22 7.46
C LEU A 24 -3.26 -19.44 6.80
N GLY A 25 -3.81 -19.85 5.67
CA GLY A 25 -3.25 -20.87 4.81
C GLY A 25 -2.25 -20.29 3.83
N LEU A 26 -0.94 -20.43 4.09
CA LEU A 26 0.11 -19.92 3.22
C LEU A 26 0.62 -21.00 2.28
N LYS A 27 0.74 -20.66 0.98
CA LYS A 27 1.40 -21.52 -0.02
C LYS A 27 2.86 -21.09 -0.14
N PRO A 28 3.82 -21.96 0.25
CA PRO A 28 5.23 -21.60 0.14
C PRO A 28 5.67 -21.50 -1.31
N TRP A 29 6.37 -20.42 -1.66
CA TRP A 29 6.99 -20.22 -2.95
C TRP A 29 8.42 -20.77 -2.97
N GLY A 30 8.83 -21.37 -4.13
CA GLY A 30 10.22 -21.73 -4.38
C GLY A 30 10.77 -22.75 -3.39
N CYS A 31 10.16 -23.93 -3.31
CA CYS A 31 10.76 -25.05 -2.58
C CYS A 31 11.94 -25.61 -3.36
N PRO A 32 13.20 -25.52 -2.86
CA PRO A 32 14.39 -25.98 -3.58
C PRO A 32 14.37 -27.48 -3.87
N GLN A 33 13.68 -28.27 -3.02
CA GLN A 33 13.58 -29.72 -3.19
C GLN A 33 12.68 -30.17 -4.33
N ASN A 34 11.87 -29.27 -4.90
CA ASN A 34 10.96 -29.55 -5.99
C ASN A 34 11.36 -28.84 -7.29
N ASN A 35 12.67 -28.66 -7.55
CA ASN A 35 13.19 -27.99 -8.76
C ASN A 35 12.52 -26.63 -9.08
N GLY A 36 12.15 -25.88 -8.04
CA GLY A 36 11.46 -24.58 -8.18
C GLY A 36 9.94 -24.68 -8.32
N GLU A 37 9.36 -25.86 -8.31
CA GLU A 37 7.91 -26.02 -8.25
C GLU A 37 7.36 -25.59 -6.87
N LEU A 38 6.12 -25.09 -6.88
CA LEU A 38 5.39 -24.73 -5.65
C LEU A 38 5.13 -26.01 -4.84
N CYS A 39 5.41 -25.96 -3.54
CA CYS A 39 4.93 -26.99 -2.64
C CYS A 39 3.41 -27.09 -2.71
N LYS A 40 2.89 -28.30 -2.93
CA LYS A 40 1.45 -28.55 -3.16
C LYS A 40 0.59 -28.34 -1.91
N PHE A 41 1.20 -28.22 -0.72
CA PHE A 41 0.49 -28.16 0.54
C PHE A 41 0.49 -26.73 1.12
N THR A 42 -0.68 -26.34 1.59
CA THR A 42 -0.86 -25.11 2.37
C THR A 42 -0.31 -25.34 3.80
N THR A 43 0.52 -24.42 4.25
CA THR A 43 0.98 -24.40 5.66
C THR A 43 0.13 -23.40 6.43
N GLU A 44 -0.54 -23.87 7.46
CA GLU A 44 -1.30 -23.01 8.37
C GLU A 44 -0.35 -22.25 9.29
N VAL A 45 -0.56 -20.95 9.39
CA VAL A 45 0.21 -20.05 10.25
C VAL A 45 -0.77 -19.22 11.06
N THR A 46 -0.67 -19.30 12.37
CA THR A 46 -1.47 -18.47 13.29
C THR A 46 -0.73 -17.16 13.56
N ILE A 47 -1.44 -16.06 13.41
CA ILE A 47 -0.94 -14.70 13.58
C ILE A 47 -1.76 -14.03 14.68
N ASN A 48 -1.08 -13.34 15.61
CA ASN A 48 -1.74 -12.50 16.59
C ASN A 48 -1.99 -11.11 15.99
N LEU A 49 -3.25 -10.73 15.87
CA LEU A 49 -3.68 -9.45 15.32
C LEU A 49 -3.26 -8.24 16.17
N GLU A 50 -2.99 -8.43 17.46
CA GLU A 50 -2.51 -7.37 18.34
C GLU A 50 -1.05 -6.98 18.09
N GLU A 51 -0.26 -7.91 17.55
CA GLU A 51 1.15 -7.65 17.20
C GLU A 51 1.32 -6.94 15.86
N ILE A 52 0.23 -6.79 15.11
CA ILE A 52 0.28 -6.14 13.80
C ILE A 52 0.32 -4.62 14.00
N GLU A 53 1.25 -3.98 13.34
CA GLU A 53 1.44 -2.54 13.36
C GLU A 53 1.24 -1.92 11.98
N CYS A 54 0.72 -0.69 11.96
CA CYS A 54 0.72 0.15 10.77
C CYS A 54 2.05 0.90 10.69
N LYS A 55 2.90 0.56 9.74
CA LYS A 55 4.24 1.16 9.60
C LYS A 55 4.38 1.87 8.27
N LYS A 56 4.98 3.06 8.32
CA LYS A 56 5.43 3.76 7.11
C LYS A 56 6.83 3.30 6.71
N GLY A 57 7.11 3.36 5.42
CA GLY A 57 8.43 3.07 4.87
C GLY A 57 9.50 4.07 5.36
N LYS A 58 10.74 3.65 5.27
CA LYS A 58 11.87 4.55 5.54
C LYS A 58 11.85 5.70 4.51
N ASN A 59 12.16 6.90 4.97
CA ASN A 59 12.21 8.11 4.14
C ASN A 59 10.87 8.51 3.50
N HIS A 60 9.73 8.05 4.05
CA HIS A 60 8.43 8.48 3.57
C HIS A 60 8.22 9.98 3.80
N SER A 61 7.81 10.68 2.75
CA SER A 61 7.50 12.11 2.79
C SER A 61 6.24 12.41 1.97
N SER A 62 5.36 13.23 2.52
CA SER A 62 4.22 13.80 1.77
C SER A 62 4.65 14.90 0.81
N LYS A 63 5.83 15.49 1.02
CA LYS A 63 6.41 16.49 0.14
C LYS A 63 7.29 15.79 -0.89
N ILE A 64 6.95 15.93 -2.16
CA ILE A 64 7.64 15.33 -3.30
C ILE A 64 8.18 16.44 -4.18
N MET A 65 9.49 16.47 -4.44
CA MET A 65 10.07 17.35 -5.45
C MET A 65 10.02 16.64 -6.80
N LEU A 66 9.42 17.31 -7.78
CA LEU A 66 9.39 16.84 -9.16
C LEU A 66 10.64 17.26 -9.93
N ASP A 67 11.11 18.48 -9.62
CA ASP A 67 12.37 19.05 -10.10
C ASP A 67 12.89 20.11 -9.12
N ASP A 68 13.87 20.91 -9.51
CA ASP A 68 14.48 21.94 -8.66
C ASP A 68 13.53 23.10 -8.30
N ASN A 69 12.42 23.25 -9.02
CA ASN A 69 11.51 24.37 -8.88
C ASN A 69 10.09 23.96 -8.48
N VAL A 70 9.62 22.78 -8.89
CA VAL A 70 8.23 22.34 -8.72
C VAL A 70 8.18 21.14 -7.77
N GLY A 71 7.23 21.19 -6.86
CA GLY A 71 6.96 20.07 -5.95
C GLY A 71 5.48 19.89 -5.68
N LEU A 72 5.15 18.74 -5.14
CA LEU A 72 3.81 18.35 -4.73
C LEU A 72 3.74 18.14 -3.22
N MET A 73 2.63 18.53 -2.63
CA MET A 73 2.22 18.06 -1.31
C MET A 73 1.10 17.03 -1.52
N MET A 74 1.37 15.79 -1.13
CA MET A 74 0.43 14.69 -1.26
C MET A 74 -0.35 14.46 0.03
N LYS A 75 -1.61 14.09 -0.07
CA LYS A 75 -2.43 13.51 1.00
C LYS A 75 -2.63 12.03 0.76
N TYR A 76 -2.92 11.29 1.83
CA TYR A 76 -3.15 9.85 1.72
C TYR A 76 -4.51 9.54 1.08
N PRO A 77 -4.59 8.40 0.34
CA PRO A 77 -5.86 7.91 -0.17
C PRO A 77 -6.87 7.70 0.96
N ASP A 78 -8.11 8.03 0.70
CA ASP A 78 -9.23 7.83 1.62
C ASP A 78 -10.28 6.86 1.07
N ILE A 79 -11.32 6.59 1.84
CA ILE A 79 -12.35 5.60 1.50
C ILE A 79 -13.13 5.95 0.22
N SER A 80 -13.15 7.21 -0.21
CA SER A 80 -13.87 7.63 -1.43
C SER A 80 -13.28 7.01 -2.70
N GLN A 81 -12.03 6.55 -2.65
CA GLN A 81 -11.35 5.91 -3.76
C GLN A 81 -11.58 4.38 -3.81
N VAL A 82 -12.16 3.81 -2.76
CA VAL A 82 -12.50 2.38 -2.74
C VAL A 82 -13.70 2.13 -3.66
N GLY A 83 -13.56 1.17 -4.58
CA GLY A 83 -14.63 0.80 -5.52
C GLY A 83 -14.71 1.68 -6.78
N MET A 84 -13.73 2.50 -7.08
CA MET A 84 -13.64 3.19 -8.37
C MET A 84 -13.66 2.18 -9.52
N LYS A 85 -14.37 2.53 -10.58
CA LYS A 85 -14.48 1.70 -11.79
C LYS A 85 -13.63 2.29 -12.91
N GLY A 86 -13.01 1.43 -13.70
CA GLY A 86 -12.17 1.79 -14.83
C GLY A 86 -11.06 0.76 -15.06
N SER A 87 -10.23 0.99 -16.05
CA SER A 87 -9.00 0.22 -16.23
C SER A 87 -8.02 0.51 -15.08
N GLU A 88 -7.04 -0.37 -14.85
CA GLU A 88 -6.01 -0.15 -13.81
C GLU A 88 -5.30 1.20 -13.97
N ILE A 89 -5.01 1.60 -15.20
CA ILE A 89 -4.34 2.88 -15.50
C ILE A 89 -5.25 4.04 -15.12
N GLU A 90 -6.53 4.03 -15.55
CA GLU A 90 -7.49 5.09 -15.22
C GLU A 90 -7.73 5.21 -13.72
N MET A 91 -7.81 4.08 -13.01
CA MET A 91 -7.96 4.08 -11.55
C MET A 91 -6.72 4.64 -10.88
N GLY A 92 -5.52 4.26 -11.33
CA GLY A 92 -4.25 4.79 -10.83
C GLY A 92 -4.17 6.31 -10.98
N MET A 93 -4.50 6.83 -12.16
CA MET A 93 -4.51 8.28 -12.43
C MET A 93 -5.51 9.03 -11.54
N LYS A 94 -6.72 8.50 -11.37
CA LYS A 94 -7.73 9.08 -10.47
C LYS A 94 -7.27 9.12 -9.02
N VAL A 95 -6.59 8.06 -8.55
CA VAL A 95 -6.04 8.01 -7.20
C VAL A 95 -4.92 9.05 -7.03
N ILE A 96 -3.97 9.13 -7.96
CA ILE A 96 -2.90 10.14 -7.93
C ILE A 96 -3.51 11.53 -7.88
N ARG A 97 -4.42 11.87 -8.79
CA ARG A 97 -5.10 13.17 -8.84
C ARG A 97 -5.79 13.51 -7.52
N SER A 98 -6.51 12.56 -6.93
CA SER A 98 -7.23 12.78 -5.69
C SER A 98 -6.30 12.97 -4.48
N CYS A 99 -5.07 12.45 -4.56
CA CYS A 99 -4.07 12.56 -3.52
C CYS A 99 -3.21 13.82 -3.63
N ILE A 100 -3.23 14.57 -4.74
CA ILE A 100 -2.58 15.88 -4.82
C ILE A 100 -3.36 16.86 -3.95
N ASN A 101 -2.71 17.39 -2.92
CA ASN A 101 -3.27 18.41 -2.04
C ASN A 101 -2.85 19.82 -2.47
N MET A 102 -1.63 19.96 -2.98
CA MET A 102 -1.04 21.24 -3.30
C MET A 102 0.09 21.05 -4.31
N ILE A 103 0.19 21.98 -5.25
CA ILE A 103 1.35 22.13 -6.15
C ILE A 103 2.07 23.42 -5.72
N PHE A 104 3.36 23.34 -5.54
CA PHE A 104 4.14 24.52 -5.10
C PHE A 104 5.39 24.69 -5.98
N THR A 105 5.76 25.93 -6.14
CA THR A 105 7.03 26.38 -6.72
C THR A 105 7.87 27.06 -5.64
N LYS A 106 9.00 27.65 -6.00
CA LYS A 106 9.79 28.48 -5.10
C LYS A 106 9.10 29.79 -4.73
N GLU A 107 8.19 30.27 -5.58
CA GLU A 107 7.58 31.58 -5.49
C GLU A 107 6.10 31.50 -5.09
N GLU A 108 5.41 30.46 -5.51
CA GLU A 108 3.95 30.35 -5.38
C GLU A 108 3.52 28.97 -4.89
N THR A 109 2.34 28.95 -4.30
CA THR A 109 1.70 27.74 -3.80
C THR A 109 0.25 27.74 -4.25
N HIS A 110 -0.19 26.65 -4.86
CA HIS A 110 -1.54 26.47 -5.38
C HIS A 110 -2.19 25.27 -4.71
N GLU A 111 -3.28 25.52 -3.99
CA GLU A 111 -4.06 24.45 -3.37
C GLU A 111 -4.86 23.66 -4.40
N ARG A 112 -5.27 22.43 -4.04
CA ARG A 112 -6.05 21.54 -4.91
C ARG A 112 -7.26 22.22 -5.56
N ASP A 113 -7.95 23.07 -4.80
CA ASP A 113 -9.19 23.73 -5.24
C ASP A 113 -8.95 24.83 -6.27
N SER A 114 -7.70 25.20 -6.52
CA SER A 114 -7.32 26.13 -7.61
C SER A 114 -7.32 25.49 -8.99
N PHE A 115 -7.46 24.16 -9.06
CA PHE A 115 -7.39 23.40 -10.31
C PHE A 115 -8.65 22.59 -10.56
N THR A 116 -9.05 22.54 -11.81
CA THR A 116 -10.04 21.56 -12.27
C THR A 116 -9.43 20.17 -12.38
N ASP A 117 -10.28 19.14 -12.38
CA ASP A 117 -9.83 17.76 -12.56
C ASP A 117 -9.10 17.58 -13.90
N LYS A 118 -9.54 18.27 -14.95
CA LYS A 118 -8.94 18.20 -16.26
C LYS A 118 -7.53 18.80 -16.29
N GLU A 119 -7.32 19.94 -15.65
CA GLU A 119 -5.99 20.56 -15.54
C GLU A 119 -5.02 19.68 -14.78
N LEU A 120 -5.48 18.99 -13.72
CA LEU A 120 -4.65 18.01 -13.01
C LEU A 120 -4.36 16.76 -13.82
N ASP A 121 -5.31 16.27 -14.62
CA ASP A 121 -5.06 15.14 -15.53
C ASP A 121 -4.01 15.54 -16.58
N GLU A 122 -4.14 16.72 -17.21
CA GLU A 122 -3.14 17.25 -18.15
C GLU A 122 -1.76 17.44 -17.50
N PHE A 123 -1.73 17.92 -16.26
CA PHE A 123 -0.50 18.04 -15.48
C PHE A 123 0.15 16.68 -15.23
N ILE A 124 -0.60 15.67 -14.78
CA ILE A 124 -0.09 14.32 -14.52
C ILE A 124 0.42 13.68 -15.82
N ASP A 125 -0.29 13.85 -16.93
CA ASP A 125 0.10 13.34 -18.25
C ASP A 125 1.40 14.00 -18.78
N SER A 126 1.72 15.21 -18.33
CA SER A 126 2.96 15.92 -18.68
C SER A 126 4.20 15.46 -17.93
N LEU A 127 4.02 14.65 -16.86
CA LEU A 127 5.12 14.19 -16.02
C LEU A 127 6.01 13.18 -16.75
N ASN A 128 7.31 13.32 -16.59
CA ASN A 128 8.24 12.31 -17.08
C ASN A 128 8.33 11.10 -16.15
N SER A 129 8.97 10.03 -16.63
CA SER A 129 9.06 8.75 -15.89
C SER A 129 9.69 8.89 -14.50
N LYS A 130 10.71 9.74 -14.34
CA LYS A 130 11.36 9.96 -13.05
C LYS A 130 10.45 10.70 -12.05
N GLN A 131 9.70 11.66 -12.52
CA GLN A 131 8.72 12.39 -11.72
C GLN A 131 7.58 11.47 -11.28
N MET A 132 7.11 10.61 -12.19
CA MET A 132 6.10 9.60 -11.87
C MET A 132 6.63 8.57 -10.87
N GLU A 133 7.90 8.16 -10.97
CA GLU A 133 8.55 7.27 -9.99
C GLU A 133 8.57 7.90 -8.59
N ASN A 134 8.85 9.19 -8.46
CA ASN A 134 8.81 9.91 -7.20
C ASN A 134 7.38 9.88 -6.57
N ILE A 135 6.35 10.02 -7.38
CA ILE A 135 4.95 9.90 -6.94
C ILE A 135 4.63 8.47 -6.52
N ASN A 136 5.03 7.48 -7.31
CA ASN A 136 4.82 6.06 -6.97
C ASN A 136 5.51 5.69 -5.65
N ASN A 137 6.73 6.20 -5.41
CA ASN A 137 7.44 5.98 -4.16
C ASN A 137 6.67 6.49 -2.92
N PHE A 138 5.89 7.57 -3.05
CA PHE A 138 4.99 8.01 -1.99
C PHE A 138 3.97 6.92 -1.62
N PHE A 139 3.32 6.31 -2.62
CA PHE A 139 2.34 5.23 -2.39
C PHE A 139 2.98 3.95 -1.88
N GLU A 140 4.16 3.59 -2.37
CA GLU A 140 4.89 2.40 -1.90
C GLU A 140 5.38 2.51 -0.46
N THR A 141 5.69 3.74 -0.03
CA THR A 141 6.25 4.00 1.31
C THR A 141 5.23 4.52 2.31
N MET A 142 3.99 4.82 1.90
CA MET A 142 2.94 5.27 2.80
C MET A 142 2.65 4.25 3.91
N PRO A 143 2.09 4.69 5.04
CA PRO A 143 1.70 3.78 6.12
C PRO A 143 0.80 2.66 5.60
N THR A 144 1.09 1.44 6.00
CA THR A 144 0.28 0.27 5.65
C THR A 144 0.40 -0.79 6.73
N ILE A 145 -0.64 -1.61 6.84
CA ILE A 145 -0.65 -2.76 7.73
C ILE A 145 0.25 -3.84 7.13
N LYS A 146 1.32 -4.21 7.86
CA LYS A 146 2.27 -5.25 7.43
C LYS A 146 2.60 -6.17 8.59
N HIS A 147 2.65 -7.46 8.28
CA HIS A 147 3.17 -8.47 9.19
C HIS A 147 4.04 -9.48 8.43
N THR A 148 5.20 -9.82 8.97
CA THR A 148 6.07 -10.84 8.40
C THR A 148 5.87 -12.13 9.16
N ALA A 149 5.14 -13.06 8.55
CA ALA A 149 4.91 -14.38 9.10
C ALA A 149 6.09 -15.29 8.79
N LYS A 150 6.68 -15.90 9.84
CA LYS A 150 7.74 -16.90 9.73
C LYS A 150 7.14 -18.28 9.96
N TYR A 151 7.38 -19.20 9.06
CA TYR A 151 6.84 -20.54 9.14
C TYR A 151 7.80 -21.59 8.57
N THR A 152 7.58 -22.85 8.91
CA THR A 152 8.34 -23.96 8.34
C THR A 152 7.45 -24.71 7.34
N CYS A 153 7.93 -24.87 6.12
CA CYS A 153 7.21 -25.62 5.10
C CYS A 153 7.05 -27.08 5.53
N LYS A 154 5.81 -27.57 5.56
CA LYS A 154 5.51 -28.96 5.94
C LYS A 154 6.05 -30.00 4.94
N THR A 155 6.37 -29.59 3.70
CA THR A 155 6.85 -30.50 2.66
C THR A 155 8.37 -30.62 2.62
N CYS A 156 9.09 -29.49 2.72
CA CYS A 156 10.55 -29.48 2.60
C CYS A 156 11.28 -29.13 3.92
N ASN A 157 10.56 -28.88 5.00
CA ASN A 157 11.08 -28.46 6.31
C ASN A 157 11.95 -27.18 6.28
N GLU A 158 11.91 -26.42 5.20
CA GLU A 158 12.60 -25.13 5.14
C GLU A 158 11.86 -24.05 5.90
N LYS A 159 12.64 -23.19 6.56
CA LYS A 159 12.13 -21.97 7.18
C LYS A 159 11.88 -20.95 6.07
N LYS A 160 10.67 -20.43 6.02
CA LYS A 160 10.19 -19.43 5.07
C LYS A 160 9.65 -18.23 5.82
N GLU A 161 9.67 -17.09 5.15
CA GLU A 161 8.97 -15.91 5.61
C GLU A 161 8.15 -15.30 4.48
N THR A 162 6.99 -14.78 4.83
CA THR A 162 6.08 -14.13 3.88
C THR A 162 5.57 -12.85 4.51
N THR A 163 5.65 -11.75 3.78
CA THR A 163 5.05 -10.49 4.21
C THR A 163 3.59 -10.45 3.77
N ILE A 164 2.71 -10.30 4.74
CA ILE A 164 1.28 -10.13 4.60
C ILE A 164 1.01 -8.63 4.69
N GLN A 165 0.34 -8.06 3.69
CA GLN A 165 0.12 -6.63 3.59
C GLN A 165 -1.33 -6.32 3.19
N GLY A 166 -1.91 -5.28 3.84
CA GLY A 166 -3.28 -4.87 3.64
C GLY A 166 -4.30 -5.77 4.33
N LEU A 167 -5.45 -5.21 4.70
CA LEU A 167 -6.47 -5.88 5.50
C LEU A 167 -6.96 -7.19 4.87
N GLN A 168 -7.18 -7.22 3.56
CA GLN A 168 -7.70 -8.40 2.85
C GLN A 168 -6.79 -9.63 3.01
N SER A 169 -5.48 -9.44 3.09
CA SER A 169 -4.53 -10.54 3.21
C SER A 169 -4.58 -11.24 4.58
N PHE A 170 -5.23 -10.63 5.57
CA PHE A 170 -5.43 -11.20 6.91
C PHE A 170 -6.76 -11.94 7.08
N PHE A 171 -7.66 -11.84 6.11
CA PHE A 171 -9.01 -12.42 6.25
C PHE A 171 -9.42 -13.30 5.05
N GLY A 172 -8.55 -13.49 4.06
CA GLY A 172 -8.73 -14.41 2.94
C GLY A 172 -9.44 -13.80 1.76
#